data_9525d65ea1565344da023b64fe966d10
#
_entry.id   9525d65ea1565344da023b64fe966d10
#
_cell.length_a   1.000
_cell.length_b   1.000
_cell.length_c   1.000
_cell.angle_alpha   90.00
_cell.angle_beta   90.00
_cell.angle_gamma   90.00
#
_symmetry.space_group_name_H-M   'P 1'
#
loop_
_entity.id
_entity.type
_entity.pdbx_description
1 polymer ?
#
loop_
_entity_poly.entity_id
_entity_poly.type
_entity_poly.pdbx_seq_one_letter_code
_entity_poly.pdbx_strand_id
1 'polypeptide(L)'
;MKKLFIAAFIFVATFTTNSFAEIKMGIILGFTGPIESLTPAMAASAELAFKEASDSGSLLGGETITPVRADSTCVDSAAATTAAEGVISQGVAAIMGADCSGVTGAIASNVAIPNGVVMISPSATSPGLTTLDDK
;
A
#
# COMPACT_ATOMS: atom_id res chain seq x y z
N MET A 1 15.86 57.46 40.76
CA MET A 1 16.24 56.04 40.47
C MET A 1 15.18 55.45 39.53
N LYS A 2 15.47 55.46 38.24
CA LYS A 2 14.56 54.98 37.21
C LYS A 2 14.87 53.49 36.95
N LYS A 3 13.91 52.60 37.28
CA LYS A 3 13.99 51.16 36.98
C LYS A 3 13.62 50.94 35.51
N LEU A 4 14.59 50.54 34.69
CA LEU A 4 14.44 50.19 33.29
C LEU A 4 14.00 48.72 33.24
N PHE A 5 12.77 48.42 32.85
CA PHE A 5 12.28 47.08 32.55
C PHE A 5 12.63 46.77 31.08
N ILE A 6 13.58 45.89 30.85
CA ILE A 6 13.86 45.32 29.54
C ILE A 6 12.95 44.10 29.38
N ALA A 7 11.90 44.24 28.55
CA ALA A 7 11.07 43.12 28.13
C ALA A 7 11.81 42.36 27.00
N ALA A 8 12.35 41.19 27.29
CA ALA A 8 12.93 40.29 26.31
C ALA A 8 11.76 39.58 25.56
N PHE A 9 11.55 39.96 24.30
CA PHE A 9 10.59 39.31 23.41
C PHE A 9 11.26 38.05 22.84
N ILE A 10 10.94 36.87 23.39
CA ILE A 10 11.38 35.58 22.87
C ILE A 10 10.53 35.27 21.63
N PHE A 11 11.12 35.45 20.44
CA PHE A 11 10.52 35.06 19.18
C PHE A 11 10.71 33.53 19.00
N VAL A 12 9.68 32.76 19.38
CA VAL A 12 9.65 31.32 19.11
C VAL A 12 9.32 31.13 17.63
N ALA A 13 10.34 30.90 16.81
CA ALA A 13 10.15 30.48 15.43
C ALA A 13 9.62 29.05 15.43
N THR A 14 8.32 28.86 15.24
CA THR A 14 7.72 27.57 14.98
C THR A 14 8.12 27.11 13.56
N PHE A 15 9.13 26.24 13.47
CA PHE A 15 9.42 25.53 12.23
C PHE A 15 8.28 24.53 12.00
N THR A 16 7.32 24.88 11.13
CA THR A 16 6.37 23.91 10.59
C THR A 16 7.13 23.00 9.64
N THR A 17 7.55 21.83 10.09
CA THR A 17 7.99 20.77 9.20
C THR A 17 6.76 20.33 8.40
N ASN A 18 6.78 20.54 7.08
CA ASN A 18 5.83 19.91 6.20
C ASN A 18 6.06 18.40 6.28
N SER A 19 5.28 17.71 7.09
CA SER A 19 5.21 16.25 7.07
C SER A 19 4.37 15.91 5.83
N PHE A 20 5.02 15.52 4.75
CA PHE A 20 4.31 14.89 3.64
C PHE A 20 3.73 13.59 4.17
N ALA A 21 2.43 13.37 3.95
CA ALA A 21 1.79 12.13 4.35
C ALA A 21 2.32 11.01 3.46
N GLU A 22 2.59 9.88 4.07
CA GLU A 22 3.05 8.67 3.40
C GLU A 22 1.84 7.81 3.05
N ILE A 23 1.66 7.49 1.76
CA ILE A 23 0.64 6.56 1.29
C ILE A 23 1.26 5.17 1.20
N LYS A 24 0.79 4.25 2.01
CA LYS A 24 1.21 2.85 1.90
C LYS A 24 0.39 2.13 0.85
N MET A 25 1.07 1.36 -0.02
CA MET A 25 0.46 0.53 -1.05
C MET A 25 0.90 -0.92 -0.89
N GLY A 26 -0.06 -1.83 -0.79
CA GLY A 26 0.22 -3.26 -0.70
C GLY A 26 0.71 -3.82 -2.04
N ILE A 27 1.70 -4.72 -2.01
CA ILE A 27 2.10 -5.58 -3.13
C ILE A 27 2.01 -7.02 -2.65
N ILE A 28 0.96 -7.72 -3.03
CA ILE A 28 0.73 -9.11 -2.61
C ILE A 28 0.87 -10.02 -3.84
N LEU A 29 1.95 -10.76 -3.90
CA LEU A 29 2.28 -11.66 -5.03
C LEU A 29 2.79 -13.00 -4.49
N GLY A 30 2.80 -14.04 -5.33
CA GLY A 30 3.36 -15.34 -4.98
C GLY A 30 4.89 -15.33 -5.02
N PHE A 31 5.53 -14.70 -4.04
CA PHE A 31 6.99 -14.68 -3.93
C PHE A 31 7.59 -16.05 -3.62
N THR A 32 6.76 -16.96 -3.13
CA THR A 32 7.05 -18.41 -3.05
C THR A 32 6.01 -19.19 -3.85
N GLY A 33 6.34 -20.44 -4.22
CA GLY A 33 5.42 -21.31 -4.96
C GLY A 33 5.64 -21.33 -6.48
N PRO A 34 4.62 -21.73 -7.26
CA PRO A 34 4.82 -22.14 -8.65
C PRO A 34 5.22 -21.01 -9.61
N ILE A 35 5.05 -19.75 -9.23
CA ILE A 35 5.36 -18.59 -10.08
C ILE A 35 6.40 -17.65 -9.47
N GLU A 36 7.13 -18.11 -8.46
CA GLU A 36 8.14 -17.31 -7.73
C GLU A 36 9.19 -16.66 -8.63
N SER A 37 9.49 -17.28 -9.79
CA SER A 37 10.44 -16.74 -10.77
C SER A 37 9.95 -15.49 -11.51
N LEU A 38 8.64 -15.23 -11.53
CA LEU A 38 8.01 -14.12 -12.25
C LEU A 38 7.75 -12.91 -11.33
N THR A 39 7.43 -13.17 -10.08
CA THR A 39 6.91 -12.15 -9.15
C THR A 39 7.91 -11.09 -8.73
N PRO A 40 9.23 -11.33 -8.63
CA PRO A 40 10.20 -10.27 -8.34
C PRO A 40 10.16 -9.13 -9.36
N ALA A 41 10.08 -9.47 -10.67
CA ALA A 41 10.00 -8.47 -11.74
C ALA A 41 8.66 -7.71 -11.71
N MET A 42 7.56 -8.38 -11.40
CA MET A 42 6.24 -7.76 -11.25
C MET A 42 6.24 -6.77 -10.09
N ALA A 43 6.78 -7.15 -8.95
CA ALA A 43 6.91 -6.26 -7.79
C ALA A 43 7.80 -5.05 -8.09
N ALA A 44 8.96 -5.26 -8.71
CA ALA A 44 9.87 -4.19 -9.09
C ALA A 44 9.21 -3.19 -10.06
N SER A 45 8.36 -3.67 -10.98
CA SER A 45 7.61 -2.81 -11.90
C SER A 45 6.58 -1.94 -11.17
N ALA A 46 5.88 -2.52 -10.19
CA ALA A 46 4.93 -1.76 -9.36
C ALA A 46 5.66 -0.71 -8.51
N GLU A 47 6.78 -1.07 -7.90
CA GLU A 47 7.58 -0.15 -7.09
C GLU A 47 8.19 0.98 -7.94
N LEU A 48 8.58 0.69 -9.17
CA LEU A 48 9.01 1.72 -10.11
C LEU A 48 7.88 2.73 -10.38
N ALA A 49 6.67 2.25 -10.66
CA ALA A 49 5.52 3.13 -10.87
C ALA A 49 5.19 3.97 -9.63
N PHE A 50 5.27 3.40 -8.43
CA PHE A 50 5.08 4.12 -7.18
C PHE A 50 6.16 5.19 -6.97
N LYS A 51 7.40 4.85 -7.30
CA LYS A 51 8.51 5.80 -7.23
C LYS A 51 8.33 6.95 -8.22
N GLU A 52 7.98 6.66 -9.47
CA GLU A 52 7.73 7.68 -10.49
C GLU A 52 6.58 8.61 -10.08
N ALA A 53 5.49 8.06 -9.55
CA ALA A 53 4.38 8.85 -9.03
C ALA A 53 4.81 9.77 -7.88
N SER A 54 5.60 9.25 -6.93
CA SER A 54 6.14 10.02 -5.81
C SER A 54 7.09 11.12 -6.28
N ASP A 55 8.03 10.79 -7.17
CA ASP A 55 9.04 11.72 -7.68
C ASP A 55 8.43 12.84 -8.55
N SER A 56 7.25 12.62 -9.12
CA SER A 56 6.54 13.62 -9.92
C SER A 56 6.16 14.87 -9.12
N GLY A 57 6.05 14.75 -7.79
CA GLY A 57 5.57 15.80 -6.90
C GLY A 57 4.11 16.21 -7.12
N SER A 58 3.39 15.51 -8.03
CA SER A 58 2.01 15.84 -8.41
C SER A 58 0.98 14.96 -7.67
N LEU A 59 1.42 13.92 -6.98
CA LEU A 59 0.54 13.02 -6.25
C LEU A 59 0.00 13.74 -5.00
N LEU A 60 -1.31 13.96 -4.95
CA LEU A 60 -2.05 14.49 -3.79
C LEU A 60 -1.31 15.63 -3.02
N GLY A 61 -0.68 16.54 -3.75
CA GLY A 61 0.04 17.65 -3.12
C GLY A 61 1.48 17.37 -2.72
N GLY A 62 2.08 16.32 -3.27
CA GLY A 62 3.49 15.96 -3.04
C GLY A 62 3.68 14.79 -2.07
N GLU A 63 2.64 14.03 -1.78
CA GLU A 63 2.74 12.80 -0.99
C GLU A 63 3.60 11.74 -1.68
N THR A 64 4.17 10.83 -0.88
CA THR A 64 5.01 9.73 -1.37
C THR A 64 4.33 8.39 -1.14
N ILE A 65 4.62 7.41 -2.01
CA ILE A 65 4.12 6.05 -1.88
C ILE A 65 5.22 5.15 -1.32
N THR A 66 4.87 4.40 -0.26
CA THR A 66 5.72 3.35 0.30
C THR A 66 5.11 1.98 0.04
N PRO A 67 5.81 1.07 -0.64
CA PRO A 67 5.34 -0.28 -0.88
C PRO A 67 5.43 -1.15 0.38
N VAL A 68 4.40 -1.99 0.58
CA VAL A 68 4.36 -3.03 1.62
C VAL A 68 4.19 -4.38 0.93
N ARG A 69 5.24 -5.20 0.90
CA ARG A 69 5.21 -6.52 0.25
C ARG A 69 4.67 -7.60 1.18
N ALA A 70 3.92 -8.55 0.61
CA ALA A 70 3.51 -9.78 1.27
C ALA A 70 3.40 -10.95 0.27
N ASP A 71 3.61 -12.17 0.75
CA ASP A 71 3.59 -13.38 -0.06
C ASP A 71 2.21 -14.04 -0.05
N SER A 72 1.60 -14.18 -1.23
CA SER A 72 0.34 -14.91 -1.42
C SER A 72 0.53 -16.40 -1.67
N THR A 73 1.76 -16.87 -1.85
CA THR A 73 2.11 -18.25 -2.25
C THR A 73 1.49 -18.75 -3.57
N CYS A 74 0.53 -18.04 -4.15
CA CYS A 74 -0.26 -18.39 -5.33
C CYS A 74 -1.27 -19.54 -5.10
N VAL A 75 -1.03 -20.48 -4.21
CA VAL A 75 -1.80 -21.72 -4.08
C VAL A 75 -2.48 -21.91 -2.72
N ASP A 76 -2.00 -21.25 -1.67
CA ASP A 76 -2.56 -21.38 -0.30
C ASP A 76 -3.41 -20.14 0.03
N SER A 77 -4.73 -20.32 -0.07
CA SER A 77 -5.68 -19.24 0.23
C SER A 77 -5.68 -18.80 1.70
N ALA A 78 -5.36 -19.66 2.62
CA ALA A 78 -5.30 -19.32 4.05
C ALA A 78 -4.05 -18.46 4.34
N ALA A 79 -2.90 -18.88 3.82
CA ALA A 79 -1.67 -18.07 3.93
C ALA A 79 -1.82 -16.70 3.24
N ALA A 80 -2.41 -16.68 2.04
CA ALA A 80 -2.67 -15.44 1.30
C ALA A 80 -3.61 -14.49 2.06
N THR A 81 -4.68 -15.01 2.67
CA THR A 81 -5.60 -14.22 3.51
C THR A 81 -4.88 -13.62 4.71
N THR A 82 -4.09 -14.42 5.44
CA THR A 82 -3.30 -13.95 6.58
C THR A 82 -2.29 -12.87 6.16
N ALA A 83 -1.63 -13.05 5.02
CA ALA A 83 -0.70 -12.06 4.47
C ALA A 83 -1.43 -10.73 4.16
N ALA A 84 -2.62 -10.79 3.56
CA ALA A 84 -3.43 -9.62 3.25
C ALA A 84 -3.92 -8.90 4.51
N GLU A 85 -4.35 -9.62 5.54
CA GLU A 85 -4.68 -9.03 6.85
C GLU A 85 -3.51 -8.27 7.45
N GLY A 86 -2.30 -8.85 7.36
CA GLY A 86 -1.06 -8.21 7.81
C GLY A 86 -0.74 -6.93 7.03
N VAL A 87 -1.01 -6.89 5.74
CA VAL A 87 -0.84 -5.70 4.89
C VAL A 87 -1.87 -4.62 5.24
N ILE A 88 -3.15 -4.99 5.36
CA ILE A 88 -4.22 -4.03 5.70
C ILE A 88 -4.02 -3.44 7.10
N SER A 89 -3.55 -4.24 8.07
CA SER A 89 -3.26 -3.76 9.43
C SER A 89 -2.20 -2.65 9.47
N GLN A 90 -1.36 -2.55 8.44
CA GLN A 90 -0.38 -1.49 8.28
C GLN A 90 -0.96 -0.20 7.67
N GLY A 91 -2.23 -0.18 7.35
CA GLY A 91 -2.94 1.00 6.84
C GLY A 91 -2.67 1.29 5.37
N VAL A 92 -2.56 0.26 4.53
CA VAL A 92 -2.43 0.46 3.07
C VAL A 92 -3.70 1.06 2.47
N ALA A 93 -3.54 1.95 1.51
CA ALA A 93 -4.65 2.59 0.81
C ALA A 93 -5.28 1.67 -0.27
N ALA A 94 -4.47 0.82 -0.90
CA ALA A 94 -4.90 -0.15 -1.89
C ALA A 94 -3.86 -1.28 -2.02
N ILE A 95 -4.20 -2.33 -2.76
CA ILE A 95 -3.37 -3.51 -2.97
C ILE A 95 -3.19 -3.75 -4.47
N MET A 96 -1.95 -3.84 -4.94
CA MET A 96 -1.58 -4.45 -6.21
C MET A 96 -1.33 -5.94 -5.96
N GLY A 97 -2.20 -6.77 -6.51
CA GLY A 97 -2.20 -8.23 -6.28
C GLY A 97 -3.64 -8.76 -6.07
N ALA A 98 -3.83 -10.07 -5.82
CA ALA A 98 -2.77 -11.05 -5.98
C ALA A 98 -2.63 -11.43 -7.47
N ASP A 99 -1.64 -12.26 -7.77
CA ASP A 99 -1.33 -12.67 -9.15
C ASP A 99 -2.14 -13.90 -9.60
N CYS A 100 -2.40 -14.84 -8.70
CA CYS A 100 -3.14 -16.07 -8.99
C CYS A 100 -4.63 -15.95 -8.61
N SER A 101 -5.52 -16.32 -9.52
CA SER A 101 -6.97 -16.08 -9.38
C SER A 101 -7.60 -16.67 -8.11
N GLY A 102 -7.17 -17.85 -7.68
CA GLY A 102 -7.72 -18.49 -6.47
C GLY A 102 -7.45 -17.68 -5.22
N VAL A 103 -6.20 -17.29 -5.00
CA VAL A 103 -5.81 -16.46 -3.85
C VAL A 103 -6.31 -15.02 -3.98
N THR A 104 -6.42 -14.48 -5.21
CA THR A 104 -7.06 -13.17 -5.45
C THR A 104 -8.50 -13.17 -4.97
N GLY A 105 -9.29 -14.19 -5.35
CA GLY A 105 -10.67 -14.31 -4.90
C GLY A 105 -10.79 -14.50 -3.39
N ALA A 106 -9.90 -15.28 -2.79
CA ALA A 106 -9.88 -15.48 -1.34
C ALA A 106 -9.56 -14.17 -0.57
N ILE A 107 -8.55 -13.42 -1.01
CA ILE A 107 -8.20 -12.13 -0.40
C ILE A 107 -9.34 -11.13 -0.60
N ALA A 108 -9.88 -11.03 -1.82
CA ALA A 108 -10.97 -10.09 -2.12
C ALA A 108 -12.16 -10.35 -1.20
N SER A 109 -12.68 -11.58 -1.17
CA SER A 109 -13.89 -11.91 -0.41
C SER A 109 -13.73 -11.83 1.11
N ASN A 110 -12.57 -12.27 1.63
CA ASN A 110 -12.40 -12.42 3.09
C ASN A 110 -11.73 -11.20 3.74
N VAL A 111 -10.99 -10.40 2.99
CA VAL A 111 -10.16 -9.32 3.56
C VAL A 111 -10.43 -7.97 2.91
N ALA A 112 -10.23 -7.84 1.59
CA ALA A 112 -10.24 -6.53 0.95
C ALA A 112 -11.66 -5.90 0.91
N ILE A 113 -12.67 -6.64 0.46
CA ILE A 113 -14.06 -6.16 0.41
C ILE A 113 -14.58 -5.80 1.82
N PRO A 114 -14.45 -6.66 2.85
CA PRO A 114 -14.90 -6.31 4.20
C PRO A 114 -14.22 -5.07 4.80
N ASN A 115 -13.01 -4.76 4.36
CA ASN A 115 -12.25 -3.59 4.83
C ASN A 115 -12.33 -2.38 3.89
N GLY A 116 -13.07 -2.47 2.78
CA GLY A 116 -13.20 -1.38 1.81
C GLY A 116 -11.90 -1.04 1.08
N VAL A 117 -10.97 -2.00 0.93
CA VAL A 117 -9.66 -1.81 0.30
C VAL A 117 -9.72 -2.26 -1.15
N VAL A 118 -9.38 -1.35 -2.07
CA VAL A 118 -9.34 -1.63 -3.50
C VAL A 118 -8.19 -2.58 -3.84
N MET A 119 -8.44 -3.55 -4.72
CA MET A 119 -7.42 -4.46 -5.26
C MET A 119 -7.35 -4.36 -6.78
N ILE A 120 -6.13 -4.41 -7.32
CA ILE A 120 -5.87 -4.53 -8.76
C ILE A 120 -4.90 -5.68 -8.97
N SER A 121 -5.36 -6.76 -9.62
CA SER A 121 -4.51 -7.91 -9.93
C SER A 121 -3.75 -7.70 -11.24
N PRO A 122 -2.44 -8.01 -11.29
CA PRO A 122 -1.66 -7.94 -12.52
C PRO A 122 -1.92 -9.11 -13.48
N SER A 123 -2.45 -10.24 -13.00
CA SER A 123 -2.53 -11.47 -13.81
C SER A 123 -3.65 -12.44 -13.44
N ALA A 124 -4.52 -12.13 -12.48
CA ALA A 124 -5.67 -12.99 -12.18
C ALA A 124 -6.72 -12.90 -13.30
N THR A 125 -6.99 -14.02 -13.94
CA THR A 125 -7.78 -14.06 -15.19
C THR A 125 -9.04 -14.94 -15.12
N SER A 126 -9.36 -15.50 -13.96
CA SER A 126 -10.55 -16.35 -13.81
C SER A 126 -11.84 -15.55 -14.04
N PRO A 127 -12.76 -16.04 -14.92
CA PRO A 127 -14.07 -15.41 -15.09
C PRO A 127 -14.88 -15.32 -13.78
N GLY A 128 -14.63 -16.20 -12.81
CA GLY A 128 -15.28 -16.17 -11.51
C GLY A 128 -15.04 -14.90 -10.70
N LEU A 129 -13.97 -14.16 -10.99
CA LEU A 129 -13.69 -12.89 -10.32
C LEU A 129 -14.69 -11.79 -10.71
N THR A 130 -15.29 -11.88 -11.91
CA THR A 130 -16.27 -10.88 -12.38
C THR A 130 -17.64 -11.00 -11.69
N THR A 131 -17.86 -12.07 -10.95
CA THR A 131 -19.12 -12.34 -10.23
C THR A 131 -18.98 -12.19 -8.72
N LEU A 132 -17.85 -11.70 -8.23
CA LEU A 132 -17.71 -11.35 -6.82
C LEU A 132 -18.66 -10.20 -6.47
N ASP A 133 -19.30 -10.31 -5.31
CA ASP A 133 -20.08 -9.21 -4.74
C ASP A 133 -19.11 -8.25 -4.03
N ASP A 134 -18.74 -7.20 -4.74
CA ASP A 134 -17.74 -6.21 -4.34
C ASP A 134 -18.32 -4.80 -4.11
N LYS A 135 -19.65 -4.73 -3.88
CA LYS A 135 -20.42 -3.48 -3.73
C LYS A 135 -20.58 -3.09 -2.26
#